data_80fc1998a28c9e16d638f2337ccf2d99
#
_entry.id   80fc1998a28c9e16d638f2337ccf2d99
#
_cell.length_a   1.000
_cell.length_b   1.000
_cell.length_c   1.000
_cell.angle_alpha   90.00
_cell.angle_beta   90.00
_cell.angle_gamma   90.00
#
_symmetry.space_group_name_H-M   'P 1'
#
loop_
_entity.id
_entity.type
_entity.pdbx_description
1 polymer ?
#
loop_
_entity_poly.entity_id
_entity_poly.type
_entity_poly.pdbx_seq_one_letter_code
_entity_poly.pdbx_strand_id
1 'polypeptide(L)'
;GLVSDMVRQFADPYAFLRELVQNSMDAGTTRVEVDVIREANGETRTRVTDSGVGMTPQIIEGALLTLFSSSKEGDSTKIGKYGVGFVSVLALSPETVIVDTWRDGGAWRATIKPDHSYVVEEIPPRPLSGSSVTLTHAMESSEFDTHAASVKESLLRWCRHARVPIWLSVTDYANPRGSSRERLDRPLQVHAAVSVTDVDGEGSIVLGPGTGAEHLPPHDLLYENATPFVGFYNRGLTLYETSSEAFPGLAGLRVKVSSSALKHTLSRDNVRREEAFDDLLARAGALARRALPAAVAEALRVAAQEVATGGAFAHYLALLVAAAHEPCRLSADRVWLPLASAVKGQRAMTHADVAKRTPRRAPILTSTEQSQLTDAFATQGRPVVLCPHADVVHRVAELHPKGGVEAAYERHYLVEEALAGEVSGLGLALVAEVQRCIAVAGTKVERVTFARVQGALPHHLVLARAPIRGIVSLE
;
A
#
# COMPACT_ATOMS: atom_id res chain seq x y z
N GLY A 1 -11.48 -42.52 -5.69
CA GLY A 1 -11.26 -42.56 -7.14
C GLY A 1 -10.43 -41.38 -7.61
N LEU A 2 -9.90 -41.39 -8.85
CA LEU A 2 -8.97 -40.39 -9.40
C LEU A 2 -9.42 -38.94 -9.17
N VAL A 3 -10.70 -38.61 -9.44
CA VAL A 3 -11.29 -37.27 -9.22
C VAL A 3 -11.22 -36.88 -7.75
N SER A 4 -11.59 -37.77 -6.82
CA SER A 4 -11.54 -37.47 -5.38
C SER A 4 -10.11 -37.26 -4.86
N ASP A 5 -9.12 -37.95 -5.42
CA ASP A 5 -7.72 -37.76 -5.06
C ASP A 5 -7.17 -36.44 -5.60
N MET A 6 -7.61 -36.01 -6.80
CA MET A 6 -7.27 -34.73 -7.37
C MET A 6 -7.90 -33.57 -6.59
N VAL A 7 -9.17 -33.69 -6.17
CA VAL A 7 -9.87 -32.70 -5.35
C VAL A 7 -9.13 -32.45 -4.04
N ARG A 8 -8.62 -33.51 -3.38
CA ARG A 8 -7.85 -33.42 -2.13
C ARG A 8 -6.50 -32.68 -2.26
N GLN A 9 -5.98 -32.53 -3.47
CA GLN A 9 -4.75 -31.77 -3.73
C GLN A 9 -4.94 -30.26 -3.68
N PHE A 10 -6.17 -29.77 -3.76
CA PHE A 10 -6.45 -28.35 -3.60
C PHE A 10 -6.52 -27.97 -2.11
N ALA A 11 -5.48 -27.31 -1.61
CA ALA A 11 -5.41 -26.85 -0.23
C ALA A 11 -6.47 -25.78 0.09
N ASP A 12 -6.87 -25.00 -0.91
CA ASP A 12 -7.91 -23.96 -0.83
C ASP A 12 -9.17 -24.44 -1.58
N PRO A 13 -10.31 -24.68 -0.88
CA PRO A 13 -11.56 -25.10 -1.52
C PRO A 13 -12.13 -24.08 -2.50
N TYR A 14 -11.76 -22.80 -2.37
CA TYR A 14 -12.20 -21.71 -3.25
C TYR A 14 -11.27 -21.44 -4.43
N ALA A 15 -10.19 -22.21 -4.59
CA ALA A 15 -9.25 -22.08 -5.70
C ALA A 15 -9.91 -22.23 -7.09
N PHE A 16 -11.09 -22.89 -7.17
CA PHE A 16 -11.86 -23.02 -8.40
C PHE A 16 -12.24 -21.66 -9.01
N LEU A 17 -12.44 -20.62 -8.20
CA LEU A 17 -12.77 -19.27 -8.69
C LEU A 17 -11.67 -18.73 -9.59
N ARG A 18 -10.41 -18.90 -9.20
CA ARG A 18 -9.25 -18.53 -10.03
C ARG A 18 -9.24 -19.28 -11.36
N GLU A 19 -9.51 -20.60 -11.31
CA GLU A 19 -9.53 -21.44 -12.50
C GLU A 19 -10.66 -21.04 -13.45
N LEU A 20 -11.85 -20.76 -12.94
CA LEU A 20 -12.96 -20.28 -13.75
C LEU A 20 -12.70 -18.90 -14.36
N VAL A 21 -12.12 -17.95 -13.59
CA VAL A 21 -11.71 -16.64 -14.12
C VAL A 21 -10.64 -16.80 -15.20
N GLN A 22 -9.66 -17.67 -14.99
CA GLN A 22 -8.63 -17.97 -16.01
C GLN A 22 -9.24 -18.52 -17.29
N ASN A 23 -10.13 -19.52 -17.18
CA ASN A 23 -10.82 -20.10 -18.32
C ASN A 23 -11.65 -19.06 -19.07
N SER A 24 -12.34 -18.18 -18.35
CA SER A 24 -13.08 -17.06 -18.94
C SER A 24 -12.17 -16.11 -19.72
N MET A 25 -11.00 -15.75 -19.17
CA MET A 25 -10.01 -14.91 -19.85
C MET A 25 -9.43 -15.60 -21.07
N ASP A 26 -9.18 -16.91 -21.01
CA ASP A 26 -8.72 -17.73 -22.13
C ASP A 26 -9.78 -17.84 -23.26
N ALA A 27 -11.07 -17.80 -22.88
CA ALA A 27 -12.20 -17.73 -23.81
C ALA A 27 -12.44 -16.32 -24.40
N GLY A 28 -11.59 -15.33 -24.07
CA GLY A 28 -11.68 -13.98 -24.61
C GLY A 28 -12.83 -13.15 -24.00
N THR A 29 -13.20 -13.39 -22.76
CA THR A 29 -14.25 -12.61 -22.08
C THR A 29 -13.89 -11.13 -21.98
N THR A 30 -14.89 -10.27 -22.00
CA THR A 30 -14.75 -8.83 -21.73
C THR A 30 -15.04 -8.48 -20.27
N ARG A 31 -15.67 -9.38 -19.50
CA ARG A 31 -15.95 -9.25 -18.07
C ARG A 31 -16.28 -10.61 -17.46
N VAL A 32 -16.11 -10.71 -16.15
CA VAL A 32 -16.54 -11.86 -15.34
C VAL A 32 -17.51 -11.36 -14.29
N GLU A 33 -18.66 -12.04 -14.16
CA GLU A 33 -19.66 -11.77 -13.12
C GLU A 33 -19.73 -12.99 -12.20
N VAL A 34 -19.58 -12.74 -10.90
CA VAL A 34 -19.72 -13.76 -9.85
C VAL A 34 -20.91 -13.40 -8.99
N ASP A 35 -21.90 -14.30 -8.95
CA ASP A 35 -23.12 -14.13 -8.15
C ASP A 35 -23.15 -15.19 -7.04
N VAL A 36 -23.34 -14.77 -5.80
CA VAL A 36 -23.60 -15.62 -4.65
C VAL A 36 -25.02 -15.33 -4.18
N ILE A 37 -25.93 -16.29 -4.42
CA ILE A 37 -27.37 -16.09 -4.22
C ILE A 37 -27.87 -17.15 -3.24
N ARG A 38 -28.57 -16.72 -2.19
CA ARG A 38 -29.31 -17.59 -1.30
C ARG A 38 -30.80 -17.35 -1.49
N GLU A 39 -31.52 -18.41 -1.81
CA GLU A 39 -32.97 -18.41 -1.92
C GLU A 39 -33.63 -18.50 -0.54
N ALA A 40 -34.95 -18.18 -0.47
CA ALA A 40 -35.69 -18.23 0.76
C ALA A 40 -35.78 -19.63 1.40
N ASN A 41 -35.63 -20.69 0.61
CA ASN A 41 -35.59 -22.09 1.04
C ASN A 41 -34.20 -22.57 1.51
N GLY A 42 -33.18 -21.69 1.53
CA GLY A 42 -31.81 -22.03 1.91
C GLY A 42 -30.93 -22.56 0.76
N GLU A 43 -31.48 -22.78 -0.42
CA GLU A 43 -30.67 -23.12 -1.61
C GLU A 43 -29.71 -21.97 -1.93
N THR A 44 -28.42 -22.28 -1.99
CA THR A 44 -27.38 -21.32 -2.29
C THR A 44 -26.73 -21.65 -3.63
N ARG A 45 -26.61 -20.65 -4.49
CA ARG A 45 -25.97 -20.76 -5.80
C ARG A 45 -24.76 -19.84 -5.88
N THR A 46 -23.61 -20.40 -6.19
CA THR A 46 -22.41 -19.63 -6.57
C THR A 46 -22.22 -19.77 -8.07
N ARG A 47 -22.38 -18.68 -8.79
CA ARG A 47 -22.36 -18.66 -10.26
C ARG A 47 -21.27 -17.75 -10.77
N VAL A 48 -20.45 -18.26 -11.68
CA VAL A 48 -19.44 -17.50 -12.42
C VAL A 48 -19.88 -17.45 -13.89
N THR A 49 -20.08 -16.24 -14.41
CA THR A 49 -20.57 -16.00 -15.79
C THR A 49 -19.54 -15.18 -16.55
N ASP A 50 -19.27 -15.58 -17.77
CA ASP A 50 -18.41 -14.86 -18.72
C ASP A 50 -19.12 -14.53 -20.03
N SER A 51 -18.52 -13.63 -20.79
CA SER A 51 -18.93 -13.21 -22.14
C SER A 51 -17.97 -13.71 -23.23
N GLY A 52 -17.27 -14.82 -22.96
CA GLY A 52 -16.33 -15.41 -23.91
C GLY A 52 -17.01 -16.09 -25.10
N VAL A 53 -16.24 -16.83 -25.89
CA VAL A 53 -16.74 -17.49 -27.10
C VAL A 53 -17.70 -18.65 -26.84
N GLY A 54 -17.82 -19.12 -25.61
CA GLY A 54 -18.63 -20.29 -25.24
C GLY A 54 -18.03 -21.62 -25.73
N MET A 55 -18.80 -22.71 -25.54
CA MET A 55 -18.37 -24.07 -25.88
C MET A 55 -19.36 -24.75 -26.80
N THR A 56 -18.88 -25.67 -27.64
CA THR A 56 -19.71 -26.62 -28.41
C THR A 56 -19.85 -27.91 -27.61
N PRO A 57 -20.79 -28.81 -27.94
CA PRO A 57 -20.90 -30.11 -27.28
C PRO A 57 -19.58 -30.91 -27.30
N GLN A 58 -18.84 -30.85 -28.40
CA GLN A 58 -17.54 -31.52 -28.53
C GLN A 58 -16.50 -30.97 -27.58
N ILE A 59 -16.51 -29.67 -27.29
CA ILE A 59 -15.62 -29.03 -26.30
C ILE A 59 -16.06 -29.43 -24.90
N ILE A 60 -17.36 -29.45 -24.61
CA ILE A 60 -17.89 -29.86 -23.30
C ILE A 60 -17.46 -31.31 -23.02
N GLU A 61 -17.72 -32.25 -23.92
CA GLU A 61 -17.38 -33.65 -23.74
C GLU A 61 -15.86 -33.91 -23.78
N GLY A 62 -15.16 -33.30 -24.73
CA GLY A 62 -13.73 -33.57 -24.98
C GLY A 62 -12.76 -32.81 -24.07
N ALA A 63 -13.13 -31.65 -23.54
CA ALA A 63 -12.25 -30.81 -22.73
C ALA A 63 -12.72 -30.70 -21.27
N LEU A 64 -14.00 -30.45 -21.06
CA LEU A 64 -14.54 -30.22 -19.72
C LEU A 64 -14.83 -31.51 -18.96
N LEU A 65 -15.46 -32.48 -19.65
CA LEU A 65 -15.97 -33.72 -19.04
C LEU A 65 -15.04 -34.95 -19.21
N THR A 66 -13.91 -34.81 -19.89
CA THR A 66 -12.97 -35.92 -20.13
C THR A 66 -12.53 -36.64 -18.84
N LEU A 67 -12.28 -35.91 -17.76
CA LEU A 67 -11.87 -36.49 -16.48
C LEU A 67 -13.01 -37.27 -15.80
N PHE A 68 -14.26 -36.88 -16.03
CA PHE A 68 -15.43 -37.59 -15.48
C PHE A 68 -15.73 -38.84 -16.28
N SER A 69 -15.44 -38.89 -17.58
CA SER A 69 -15.57 -40.08 -18.41
C SER A 69 -14.44 -41.07 -18.19
N SER A 70 -13.18 -40.61 -18.05
CA SER A 70 -12.02 -41.47 -17.86
C SER A 70 -12.01 -42.17 -16.49
N SER A 71 -12.68 -41.64 -15.48
CA SER A 71 -12.84 -42.27 -14.17
C SER A 71 -13.65 -43.58 -14.26
N LYS A 72 -14.50 -43.76 -15.30
CA LYS A 72 -15.28 -44.99 -15.58
C LYS A 72 -14.50 -46.02 -16.38
N GLU A 73 -13.49 -45.61 -17.16
CA GLU A 73 -12.78 -46.51 -18.09
C GLU A 73 -11.37 -46.91 -17.63
N GLY A 74 -10.87 -46.36 -16.51
CA GLY A 74 -9.56 -46.74 -15.92
C GLY A 74 -8.33 -46.30 -16.75
N ASP A 75 -8.49 -45.49 -17.81
CA ASP A 75 -7.40 -45.05 -18.67
C ASP A 75 -6.80 -43.70 -18.22
N SER A 76 -5.68 -43.78 -17.51
CA SER A 76 -4.93 -42.62 -16.95
C SER A 76 -4.10 -41.86 -18.00
N THR A 77 -4.06 -42.28 -19.25
CA THR A 77 -3.14 -41.73 -20.28
C THR A 77 -3.70 -40.49 -20.99
N LYS A 78 -5.00 -40.19 -20.85
CA LYS A 78 -5.69 -39.10 -21.54
C LYS A 78 -5.92 -37.82 -20.71
N ILE A 79 -5.08 -37.55 -19.72
CA ILE A 79 -5.21 -36.34 -18.89
C ILE A 79 -4.76 -35.12 -19.70
N GLY A 80 -5.70 -34.53 -20.43
CA GLY A 80 -5.48 -33.31 -21.18
C GLY A 80 -5.28 -32.08 -20.24
N LYS A 81 -4.51 -31.12 -20.72
CA LYS A 81 -4.09 -29.90 -20.02
C LYS A 81 -5.25 -29.04 -19.46
N TYR A 82 -6.49 -29.24 -19.91
CA TYR A 82 -7.66 -28.39 -19.65
C TYR A 82 -8.67 -28.94 -18.64
N GLY A 83 -8.65 -30.24 -18.30
CA GLY A 83 -9.66 -30.82 -17.41
C GLY A 83 -9.32 -30.75 -15.91
N VAL A 84 -8.04 -30.68 -15.56
CA VAL A 84 -7.58 -30.74 -14.16
C VAL A 84 -8.04 -29.54 -13.34
N GLY A 85 -8.03 -28.35 -13.92
CA GLY A 85 -8.45 -27.12 -13.23
C GLY A 85 -9.96 -27.10 -12.92
N PHE A 86 -10.78 -27.58 -13.85
CA PHE A 86 -12.24 -27.58 -13.69
C PHE A 86 -12.69 -28.52 -12.56
N VAL A 87 -12.00 -29.61 -12.28
CA VAL A 87 -12.32 -30.53 -11.16
C VAL A 87 -12.32 -29.82 -9.81
N SER A 88 -11.58 -28.72 -9.67
CA SER A 88 -11.57 -27.91 -8.44
C SER A 88 -12.96 -27.38 -8.02
N VAL A 89 -13.94 -27.30 -8.92
CA VAL A 89 -15.32 -26.90 -8.60
C VAL A 89 -15.98 -27.89 -7.60
N LEU A 90 -15.50 -29.12 -7.53
CA LEU A 90 -15.99 -30.16 -6.61
C LEU A 90 -15.39 -30.04 -5.20
N ALA A 91 -14.41 -29.17 -4.98
CA ALA A 91 -13.73 -29.03 -3.68
C ALA A 91 -14.68 -28.59 -2.55
N LEU A 92 -15.74 -27.84 -2.89
CA LEU A 92 -16.80 -27.44 -1.95
C LEU A 92 -17.90 -28.51 -1.77
N SER A 93 -17.77 -29.69 -2.41
CA SER A 93 -18.80 -30.75 -2.37
C SER A 93 -20.20 -30.26 -2.73
N PRO A 94 -20.40 -29.60 -3.89
CA PRO A 94 -21.72 -29.08 -4.28
C PRO A 94 -22.72 -30.21 -4.51
N GLU A 95 -24.01 -29.93 -4.30
CA GLU A 95 -25.12 -30.84 -4.64
C GLU A 95 -25.23 -31.03 -6.15
N THR A 96 -24.96 -29.98 -6.92
CA THR A 96 -24.87 -30.04 -8.38
C THR A 96 -23.90 -29.00 -8.90
N VAL A 97 -23.26 -29.31 -10.05
CA VAL A 97 -22.54 -28.33 -10.85
C VAL A 97 -23.25 -28.23 -12.22
N ILE A 98 -23.67 -27.03 -12.59
CA ILE A 98 -24.36 -26.76 -13.85
C ILE A 98 -23.46 -25.86 -14.70
N VAL A 99 -23.18 -26.28 -15.91
CA VAL A 99 -22.45 -25.49 -16.91
C VAL A 99 -23.37 -25.17 -18.08
N ASP A 100 -23.77 -23.91 -18.18
CA ASP A 100 -24.51 -23.41 -19.33
C ASP A 100 -23.55 -22.71 -20.28
N THR A 101 -23.71 -22.91 -21.58
CA THR A 101 -22.85 -22.28 -22.57
C THR A 101 -23.62 -21.95 -23.85
N TRP A 102 -23.23 -20.84 -24.47
CA TRP A 102 -23.87 -20.28 -25.68
C TRP A 102 -22.81 -19.96 -26.70
N ARG A 103 -22.92 -20.57 -27.87
CA ARG A 103 -21.98 -20.38 -28.97
C ARG A 103 -22.63 -20.61 -30.34
N ASP A 104 -22.39 -19.71 -31.28
CA ASP A 104 -22.79 -19.84 -32.69
C ASP A 104 -24.29 -20.16 -32.88
N GLY A 105 -25.15 -19.57 -32.05
CA GLY A 105 -26.59 -19.77 -32.06
C GLY A 105 -27.08 -21.07 -31.41
N GLY A 106 -26.17 -21.93 -30.93
CA GLY A 106 -26.47 -23.10 -30.14
C GLY A 106 -26.31 -22.82 -28.64
N ALA A 107 -26.96 -23.62 -27.81
CA ALA A 107 -26.87 -23.52 -26.38
C ALA A 107 -27.00 -24.89 -25.71
N TRP A 108 -26.16 -25.16 -24.74
CA TRP A 108 -26.09 -26.46 -24.09
C TRP A 108 -25.91 -26.31 -22.58
N ARG A 109 -26.45 -27.26 -21.85
CA ARG A 109 -26.29 -27.44 -20.41
C ARG A 109 -25.63 -28.76 -20.11
N ALA A 110 -24.55 -28.74 -19.34
CA ALA A 110 -24.01 -29.93 -18.68
C ALA A 110 -24.36 -29.87 -17.19
N THR A 111 -25.02 -30.90 -16.68
CA THR A 111 -25.35 -31.06 -15.25
C THR A 111 -24.53 -32.20 -14.70
N ILE A 112 -23.68 -31.93 -13.69
CA ILE A 112 -22.81 -32.89 -13.03
C ILE A 112 -23.36 -33.12 -11.62
N LYS A 113 -23.52 -34.39 -11.23
CA LYS A 113 -24.04 -34.82 -9.94
C LYS A 113 -22.91 -35.19 -8.96
N PRO A 114 -23.21 -35.35 -7.65
CA PRO A 114 -22.19 -35.74 -6.64
C PRO A 114 -21.51 -37.07 -6.91
N ASP A 115 -22.18 -38.01 -7.61
CA ASP A 115 -21.61 -39.31 -8.03
C ASP A 115 -20.71 -39.20 -9.28
N HIS A 116 -20.47 -37.95 -9.73
CA HIS A 116 -19.72 -37.62 -10.93
C HIS A 116 -20.38 -38.03 -12.24
N SER A 117 -21.64 -38.50 -12.23
CA SER A 117 -22.42 -38.69 -13.44
C SER A 117 -22.80 -37.32 -14.02
N TYR A 118 -22.96 -37.25 -15.34
CA TYR A 118 -23.36 -36.02 -16.01
C TYR A 118 -24.36 -36.25 -17.13
N VAL A 119 -25.12 -35.21 -17.46
CA VAL A 119 -26.02 -35.16 -18.60
C VAL A 119 -25.74 -33.89 -19.37
N VAL A 120 -25.72 -33.98 -20.72
CA VAL A 120 -25.62 -32.83 -21.59
C VAL A 120 -26.93 -32.71 -22.38
N GLU A 121 -27.55 -31.55 -22.36
CA GLU A 121 -28.83 -31.27 -23.04
C GLU A 121 -28.81 -29.90 -23.74
N GLU A 122 -29.63 -29.75 -24.79
CA GLU A 122 -29.84 -28.43 -25.41
C GLU A 122 -30.71 -27.55 -24.52
N ILE A 123 -30.38 -26.26 -24.47
CA ILE A 123 -31.17 -25.24 -23.77
C ILE A 123 -31.53 -24.10 -24.75
N PRO A 124 -32.47 -23.21 -24.37
CA PRO A 124 -32.81 -22.08 -25.24
C PRO A 124 -31.60 -21.21 -25.57
N PRO A 125 -31.37 -20.88 -26.84
CA PRO A 125 -30.29 -20.01 -27.26
C PRO A 125 -30.52 -18.58 -26.78
N ARG A 126 -29.43 -17.84 -26.65
CA ARG A 126 -29.43 -16.39 -26.38
C ARG A 126 -28.56 -15.64 -27.37
N PRO A 127 -28.78 -14.32 -27.59
CA PRO A 127 -28.05 -13.53 -28.58
C PRO A 127 -26.55 -13.43 -28.34
N LEU A 128 -26.12 -13.52 -27.10
CA LEU A 128 -24.71 -13.34 -26.68
C LEU A 128 -24.08 -14.68 -26.37
N SER A 129 -22.86 -14.90 -26.86
CA SER A 129 -22.02 -16.03 -26.46
C SER A 129 -21.50 -15.89 -25.03
N GLY A 130 -20.97 -16.97 -24.50
CA GLY A 130 -20.36 -17.03 -23.16
C GLY A 130 -20.66 -18.34 -22.45
N SER A 131 -20.23 -18.42 -21.21
CA SER A 131 -20.48 -19.57 -20.34
C SER A 131 -20.86 -19.14 -18.93
N SER A 132 -21.57 -20.02 -18.23
CA SER A 132 -21.95 -19.84 -16.83
C SER A 132 -21.74 -21.14 -16.08
N VAL A 133 -20.95 -21.13 -15.01
CA VAL A 133 -20.75 -22.28 -14.12
C VAL A 133 -21.43 -21.98 -12.79
N THR A 134 -22.38 -22.81 -12.40
CA THR A 134 -23.18 -22.67 -11.18
C THR A 134 -22.95 -23.88 -10.26
N LEU A 135 -22.56 -23.63 -9.01
CA LEU A 135 -22.49 -24.62 -7.94
C LEU A 135 -23.70 -24.41 -7.03
N THR A 136 -24.41 -25.49 -6.66
CA THR A 136 -25.55 -25.44 -5.75
C THR A 136 -25.22 -26.13 -4.42
N HIS A 137 -25.64 -25.51 -3.32
CA HIS A 137 -25.50 -26.01 -1.95
C HIS A 137 -26.78 -25.70 -1.14
N ALA A 138 -27.00 -26.45 -0.06
CA ALA A 138 -27.92 -26.02 0.98
C ALA A 138 -27.13 -25.37 2.10
N MET A 139 -27.47 -24.11 2.48
CA MET A 139 -26.74 -23.37 3.51
C MET A 139 -27.70 -22.63 4.46
N GLU A 140 -27.38 -22.67 5.75
CA GLU A 140 -27.98 -21.79 6.73
C GLU A 140 -27.42 -20.35 6.58
N SER A 141 -28.07 -19.36 7.21
CA SER A 141 -27.72 -17.94 7.03
C SER A 141 -26.27 -17.63 7.43
N SER A 142 -25.80 -18.18 8.54
CA SER A 142 -24.41 -17.97 9.01
C SER A 142 -23.36 -18.63 8.12
N GLU A 143 -23.69 -19.77 7.52
CA GLU A 143 -22.84 -20.47 6.55
C GLU A 143 -22.78 -19.68 5.24
N PHE A 144 -23.92 -19.11 4.80
CA PHE A 144 -23.97 -18.27 3.61
C PHE A 144 -23.09 -17.02 3.75
N ASP A 145 -23.16 -16.34 4.89
CA ASP A 145 -22.32 -15.14 5.13
C ASP A 145 -20.83 -15.49 5.08
N THR A 146 -20.44 -16.60 5.71
CA THR A 146 -19.06 -17.10 5.69
C THR A 146 -18.64 -17.49 4.27
N HIS A 147 -19.52 -18.17 3.52
CA HIS A 147 -19.27 -18.56 2.15
C HIS A 147 -19.08 -17.35 1.23
N ALA A 148 -19.97 -16.35 1.32
CA ALA A 148 -19.88 -15.12 0.53
C ALA A 148 -18.58 -14.34 0.83
N ALA A 149 -18.20 -14.26 2.11
CA ALA A 149 -16.93 -13.67 2.51
C ALA A 149 -15.73 -14.42 1.93
N SER A 150 -15.74 -15.76 1.96
CA SER A 150 -14.66 -16.61 1.41
C SER A 150 -14.56 -16.51 -0.11
N VAL A 151 -15.70 -16.39 -0.82
CA VAL A 151 -15.72 -16.12 -2.28
C VAL A 151 -15.04 -14.80 -2.57
N LYS A 152 -15.40 -13.73 -1.85
CA LYS A 152 -14.78 -12.41 -2.01
C LYS A 152 -13.27 -12.47 -1.74
N GLU A 153 -12.90 -13.09 -0.64
CA GLU A 153 -11.50 -13.27 -0.24
C GLU A 153 -10.69 -13.97 -1.31
N SER A 154 -11.17 -15.10 -1.82
CA SER A 154 -10.49 -15.86 -2.86
C SER A 154 -10.33 -15.04 -4.16
N LEU A 155 -11.37 -14.32 -4.60
CA LEU A 155 -11.29 -13.45 -5.78
C LEU A 155 -10.27 -12.33 -5.59
N LEU A 156 -10.27 -11.67 -4.43
CA LEU A 156 -9.31 -10.62 -4.11
C LEU A 156 -7.88 -11.17 -4.05
N ARG A 157 -7.68 -12.33 -3.48
CA ARG A 157 -6.37 -12.97 -3.38
C ARG A 157 -5.80 -13.36 -4.73
N TRP A 158 -6.61 -13.98 -5.59
CA TRP A 158 -6.12 -14.63 -6.80
C TRP A 158 -6.35 -13.82 -8.08
N CYS A 159 -7.38 -12.96 -8.12
CA CYS A 159 -7.86 -12.34 -9.35
C CYS A 159 -7.89 -10.80 -9.30
N ARG A 160 -7.45 -10.21 -8.22
CA ARG A 160 -7.51 -8.75 -7.98
C ARG A 160 -6.93 -7.88 -9.09
N HIS A 161 -5.90 -8.35 -9.78
CA HIS A 161 -5.26 -7.62 -10.86
C HIS A 161 -5.61 -8.16 -12.26
N ALA A 162 -6.68 -8.98 -12.36
CA ALA A 162 -7.14 -9.49 -13.65
C ALA A 162 -7.33 -8.35 -14.65
N ARG A 163 -7.00 -8.64 -15.93
CA ARG A 163 -7.10 -7.65 -17.04
C ARG A 163 -8.53 -7.39 -17.49
N VAL A 164 -9.49 -8.10 -16.94
CA VAL A 164 -10.93 -7.93 -17.22
C VAL A 164 -11.66 -7.54 -15.94
N PRO A 165 -12.73 -6.72 -16.05
CA PRO A 165 -13.58 -6.39 -14.90
C PRO A 165 -14.14 -7.65 -14.25
N ILE A 166 -14.05 -7.73 -12.91
CA ILE A 166 -14.65 -8.78 -12.10
C ILE A 166 -15.66 -8.12 -11.16
N TRP A 167 -16.91 -8.54 -11.29
CA TRP A 167 -18.01 -8.09 -10.44
C TRP A 167 -18.43 -9.21 -9.51
N LEU A 168 -18.60 -8.89 -8.24
CA LEU A 168 -19.20 -9.77 -7.25
C LEU A 168 -20.55 -9.20 -6.82
N SER A 169 -21.61 -10.01 -6.95
CA SER A 169 -22.95 -9.73 -6.42
C SER A 169 -23.27 -10.75 -5.35
N VAL A 170 -23.69 -10.30 -4.18
CA VAL A 170 -24.18 -11.15 -3.09
C VAL A 170 -25.64 -10.79 -2.87
N THR A 171 -26.52 -11.79 -2.90
CA THR A 171 -27.96 -11.59 -2.71
C THR A 171 -28.51 -12.67 -1.79
N ASP A 172 -29.10 -12.25 -0.67
CA ASP A 172 -29.82 -13.12 0.24
C ASP A 172 -31.30 -12.77 0.20
N TYR A 173 -32.10 -13.60 -0.45
CA TYR A 173 -33.56 -13.39 -0.53
C TYR A 173 -34.28 -13.62 0.81
N ALA A 174 -33.70 -14.37 1.75
CA ALA A 174 -34.20 -14.46 3.10
C ALA A 174 -33.89 -13.22 3.95
N ASN A 175 -32.83 -12.46 3.59
CA ASN A 175 -32.42 -11.21 4.24
C ASN A 175 -32.01 -10.15 3.21
N PRO A 176 -32.92 -9.47 2.53
CA PRO A 176 -32.62 -8.56 1.42
C PRO A 176 -31.71 -7.39 1.77
N ARG A 177 -31.55 -7.04 3.06
CA ARG A 177 -30.65 -5.97 3.52
C ARG A 177 -29.15 -6.31 3.36
N GLY A 178 -28.82 -7.58 3.18
CA GLY A 178 -27.46 -8.06 2.94
C GLY A 178 -27.02 -8.06 1.47
N SER A 179 -27.88 -7.60 0.53
CA SER A 179 -27.53 -7.60 -0.89
C SER A 179 -26.49 -6.52 -1.24
N SER A 180 -25.45 -6.90 -1.98
CA SER A 180 -24.39 -6.00 -2.41
C SER A 180 -23.93 -6.32 -3.83
N ARG A 181 -23.36 -5.32 -4.52
CA ARG A 181 -22.66 -5.52 -5.78
C ARG A 181 -21.43 -4.62 -5.80
N GLU A 182 -20.28 -5.20 -6.06
CA GLU A 182 -19.01 -4.48 -6.07
C GLU A 182 -18.07 -4.97 -7.19
N ARG A 183 -17.20 -4.08 -7.64
CA ARG A 183 -16.13 -4.39 -8.58
C ARG A 183 -14.85 -4.72 -7.80
N LEU A 184 -14.24 -5.88 -8.05
CA LEU A 184 -13.11 -6.40 -7.29
C LEU A 184 -11.76 -6.18 -7.95
N ASP A 185 -11.72 -6.10 -9.29
CA ASP A 185 -10.45 -5.90 -9.99
C ASP A 185 -9.88 -4.49 -9.72
N ARG A 186 -8.57 -4.43 -9.57
CA ARG A 186 -7.81 -3.21 -9.34
C ARG A 186 -6.58 -3.18 -10.24
N PRO A 187 -6.10 -2.00 -10.64
CA PRO A 187 -4.84 -1.88 -11.36
C PRO A 187 -3.68 -2.57 -10.62
N LEU A 188 -2.67 -3.00 -11.36
CA LEU A 188 -1.44 -3.52 -10.77
C LEU A 188 -0.71 -2.37 -10.06
N GLN A 189 -0.74 -2.35 -8.75
CA GLN A 189 -0.12 -1.32 -7.90
C GLN A 189 0.28 -1.90 -6.55
N VAL A 190 1.12 -1.20 -5.82
CA VAL A 190 1.55 -1.55 -4.46
C VAL A 190 1.14 -0.47 -3.48
N HIS A 191 0.80 -0.86 -2.26
CA HIS A 191 0.52 0.07 -1.16
C HIS A 191 1.83 0.61 -0.60
N ALA A 192 2.27 1.75 -1.11
CA ALA A 192 3.51 2.41 -0.74
C ALA A 192 3.39 3.93 -0.90
N ALA A 193 4.21 4.68 -0.18
CA ALA A 193 4.20 6.15 -0.24
C ALA A 193 4.52 6.69 -1.64
N VAL A 194 5.30 5.95 -2.41
CA VAL A 194 5.60 6.21 -3.82
C VAL A 194 5.86 4.88 -4.51
N SER A 195 5.52 4.79 -5.78
CA SER A 195 5.83 3.62 -6.60
C SER A 195 6.44 4.01 -7.92
N VAL A 196 7.25 3.12 -8.47
CA VAL A 196 7.78 3.21 -9.83
C VAL A 196 7.32 2.02 -10.64
N THR A 197 7.09 2.23 -11.92
CA THR A 197 6.56 1.23 -12.84
C THR A 197 7.47 1.11 -14.05
N ASP A 198 7.71 -0.13 -14.49
CA ASP A 198 8.35 -0.45 -15.76
C ASP A 198 7.40 -1.36 -16.55
N VAL A 199 7.05 -0.94 -17.76
CA VAL A 199 6.18 -1.68 -18.69
C VAL A 199 6.94 -1.88 -19.98
N ASP A 200 7.14 -3.15 -20.36
CA ASP A 200 7.80 -3.53 -21.59
C ASP A 200 7.12 -4.77 -22.20
N GLY A 201 6.59 -4.61 -23.42
CA GLY A 201 5.90 -5.67 -24.13
C GLY A 201 4.79 -6.29 -23.28
N GLU A 202 4.94 -7.57 -22.93
CA GLU A 202 3.95 -8.31 -22.15
C GLU A 202 4.19 -8.25 -20.61
N GLY A 203 5.28 -7.60 -20.16
CA GLY A 203 5.70 -7.52 -18.77
C GLY A 203 5.38 -6.18 -18.12
N SER A 204 4.92 -6.19 -16.89
CA SER A 204 4.73 -5.01 -16.03
C SER A 204 5.36 -5.26 -14.67
N ILE A 205 6.15 -4.32 -14.21
CA ILE A 205 6.77 -4.34 -12.88
C ILE A 205 6.33 -3.07 -12.16
N VAL A 206 5.80 -3.22 -10.94
CA VAL A 206 5.47 -2.10 -10.06
C VAL A 206 6.14 -2.36 -8.72
N LEU A 207 6.88 -1.39 -8.21
CA LEU A 207 7.51 -1.53 -6.91
C LEU A 207 7.55 -0.21 -6.15
N GLY A 208 7.59 -0.32 -4.82
CA GLY A 208 7.69 0.80 -3.90
C GLY A 208 8.31 0.37 -2.56
N PRO A 209 8.64 1.33 -1.68
CA PRO A 209 9.17 1.02 -0.36
C PRO A 209 8.16 0.22 0.47
N GLY A 210 8.65 -0.80 1.18
CA GLY A 210 7.85 -1.57 2.11
C GLY A 210 7.71 -0.91 3.48
N THR A 211 8.65 -0.02 3.82
CA THR A 211 8.65 0.77 5.06
C THR A 211 7.89 2.07 4.87
N GLY A 212 7.29 2.59 5.94
CA GLY A 212 6.52 3.84 5.95
C GLY A 212 5.05 3.67 5.55
N ALA A 213 4.65 2.54 4.98
CA ALA A 213 3.27 2.28 4.58
C ALA A 213 2.29 2.28 5.76
N GLU A 214 2.76 2.02 6.98
CA GLU A 214 2.00 2.08 8.23
C GLU A 214 1.46 3.47 8.56
N HIS A 215 2.05 4.51 8.00
CA HIS A 215 1.60 5.90 8.15
C HIS A 215 0.57 6.32 7.10
N LEU A 216 0.38 5.51 6.06
CA LEU A 216 -0.58 5.79 5.00
C LEU A 216 -2.00 5.42 5.44
N PRO A 217 -3.03 6.08 4.88
CA PRO A 217 -4.41 5.65 5.06
C PRO A 217 -4.59 4.19 4.65
N PRO A 218 -5.49 3.44 5.31
CA PRO A 218 -5.85 2.10 4.88
C PRO A 218 -6.23 2.11 3.39
N HIS A 219 -5.69 1.14 2.65
CA HIS A 219 -5.95 1.01 1.22
C HIS A 219 -7.00 -0.08 0.96
N ASP A 220 -7.85 0.12 -0.06
CA ASP A 220 -8.84 -0.88 -0.51
C ASP A 220 -8.22 -2.19 -1.02
N LEU A 221 -6.91 -2.23 -1.18
CA LEU A 221 -6.17 -3.43 -1.53
C LEU A 221 -6.01 -4.35 -0.31
N LEU A 222 -7.11 -4.90 0.15
CA LEU A 222 -7.26 -5.68 1.38
C LEU A 222 -6.39 -6.95 1.47
N TYR A 223 -5.62 -7.28 0.42
CA TYR A 223 -4.84 -8.51 0.30
C TYR A 223 -3.36 -8.30 0.01
N GLU A 224 -2.83 -7.10 0.26
CA GLU A 224 -1.38 -6.98 0.38
C GLU A 224 -0.93 -7.45 1.76
N ASN A 225 0.12 -8.27 1.79
CA ASN A 225 0.79 -8.60 3.04
C ASN A 225 1.20 -7.30 3.76
N ALA A 226 1.02 -7.24 5.08
CA ALA A 226 1.51 -6.13 5.88
C ALA A 226 3.03 -5.96 5.77
N THR A 227 3.75 -7.07 5.57
CA THR A 227 5.20 -7.12 5.37
C THR A 227 5.60 -6.92 3.92
N PRO A 228 6.83 -6.46 3.63
CA PRO A 228 7.38 -6.38 2.28
C PRO A 228 7.34 -7.74 1.56
N PHE A 229 6.94 -7.73 0.29
CA PHE A 229 6.73 -8.96 -0.48
C PHE A 229 7.07 -8.79 -1.96
N VAL A 230 7.26 -9.91 -2.64
CA VAL A 230 7.31 -10.01 -4.11
C VAL A 230 6.16 -10.91 -4.57
N GLY A 231 5.32 -10.39 -5.45
CA GLY A 231 4.21 -11.10 -6.09
C GLY A 231 4.47 -11.31 -7.58
N PHE A 232 4.14 -12.49 -8.07
CA PHE A 232 4.22 -12.88 -9.48
C PHE A 232 2.84 -13.16 -10.03
N TYR A 233 2.55 -12.60 -11.21
CA TYR A 233 1.23 -12.62 -11.81
C TYR A 233 1.31 -13.01 -13.30
N ASN A 234 0.33 -13.76 -13.77
CA ASN A 234 0.14 -13.98 -15.20
C ASN A 234 -1.17 -13.32 -15.63
N ARG A 235 -1.10 -12.38 -16.57
CA ARG A 235 -2.27 -11.58 -17.01
C ARG A 235 -3.08 -10.99 -15.84
N GLY A 236 -2.39 -10.67 -14.74
CA GLY A 236 -2.98 -10.13 -13.52
C GLY A 236 -3.54 -11.18 -12.55
N LEU A 237 -3.54 -12.45 -12.87
CA LEU A 237 -3.88 -13.52 -11.93
C LEU A 237 -2.66 -13.89 -11.09
N THR A 238 -2.84 -13.99 -9.78
CA THR A 238 -1.77 -14.30 -8.84
C THR A 238 -1.24 -15.73 -9.08
N LEU A 239 0.05 -15.86 -9.29
CA LEU A 239 0.75 -17.15 -9.35
C LEU A 239 1.33 -17.50 -7.98
N TYR A 240 2.08 -16.58 -7.40
CA TYR A 240 2.82 -16.78 -6.16
C TYR A 240 3.17 -15.45 -5.52
N GLU A 241 3.12 -15.40 -4.20
CA GLU A 241 3.59 -14.26 -3.40
C GLU A 241 4.47 -14.79 -2.27
N THR A 242 5.58 -14.10 -2.00
CA THR A 242 6.53 -14.47 -0.94
C THR A 242 7.20 -13.24 -0.36
N SER A 243 7.90 -13.39 0.77
CA SER A 243 8.69 -12.31 1.37
C SER A 243 9.73 -11.76 0.38
N SER A 244 9.88 -10.45 0.33
CA SER A 244 10.91 -9.80 -0.48
C SER A 244 12.33 -10.13 -0.04
N GLU A 245 12.52 -10.58 1.19
CA GLU A 245 13.81 -11.04 1.73
C GLU A 245 14.39 -12.25 0.99
N ALA A 246 13.52 -13.02 0.29
CA ALA A 246 13.97 -14.10 -0.58
C ALA A 246 14.75 -13.61 -1.82
N PHE A 247 14.71 -12.31 -2.11
CA PHE A 247 15.35 -11.69 -3.28
C PHE A 247 16.24 -10.52 -2.83
N PRO A 248 17.56 -10.72 -2.66
CA PRO A 248 18.47 -9.72 -2.07
C PRO A 248 18.41 -8.34 -2.72
N GLY A 249 18.19 -8.27 -4.03
CA GLY A 249 18.06 -6.99 -4.76
C GLY A 249 16.71 -6.27 -4.56
N LEU A 250 15.74 -6.89 -3.87
CA LEU A 250 14.37 -6.41 -3.67
C LEU A 250 13.97 -6.41 -2.18
N ALA A 251 14.89 -6.79 -1.29
CA ALA A 251 14.63 -6.83 0.15
C ALA A 251 14.07 -5.50 0.67
N GLY A 252 13.10 -5.57 1.56
CA GLY A 252 12.43 -4.40 2.13
C GLY A 252 11.46 -3.68 1.18
N LEU A 253 11.22 -4.18 -0.04
CA LEU A 253 10.30 -3.59 -1.00
C LEU A 253 8.99 -4.36 -1.12
N ARG A 254 7.97 -3.68 -1.62
CA ARG A 254 6.73 -4.26 -2.14
C ARG A 254 6.83 -4.28 -3.66
N VAL A 255 6.77 -5.47 -4.24
CA VAL A 255 7.03 -5.67 -5.67
C VAL A 255 5.94 -6.54 -6.27
N LYS A 256 5.40 -6.13 -7.40
CA LYS A 256 4.50 -6.95 -8.23
C LYS A 256 5.06 -7.04 -9.64
N VAL A 257 5.19 -8.27 -10.12
CA VAL A 257 5.69 -8.59 -11.46
C VAL A 257 4.62 -9.36 -12.21
N SER A 258 4.11 -8.83 -13.30
CA SER A 258 3.08 -9.47 -14.12
C SER A 258 3.60 -9.68 -15.55
N SER A 259 3.53 -10.91 -16.04
CA SER A 259 3.87 -11.25 -17.43
C SER A 259 3.13 -12.53 -17.88
N SER A 260 2.71 -12.58 -19.13
CA SER A 260 2.16 -13.80 -19.76
C SER A 260 3.20 -14.92 -19.91
N ALA A 261 4.50 -14.59 -19.86
CA ALA A 261 5.59 -15.56 -19.91
C ALA A 261 5.78 -16.32 -18.59
N LEU A 262 5.29 -15.80 -17.46
CA LEU A 262 5.36 -16.47 -16.16
C LEU A 262 4.38 -17.64 -16.11
N LYS A 263 4.83 -18.79 -15.65
CA LYS A 263 4.06 -20.04 -15.57
C LYS A 263 4.05 -20.61 -14.16
N HIS A 264 2.98 -21.29 -13.80
CA HIS A 264 2.90 -22.08 -12.57
C HIS A 264 3.85 -23.28 -12.57
N THR A 265 4.24 -23.72 -11.36
CA THR A 265 4.69 -25.09 -11.12
C THR A 265 3.53 -26.09 -11.30
N LEU A 266 3.83 -27.37 -11.36
CA LEU A 266 2.78 -28.41 -11.47
C LEU A 266 1.83 -28.43 -10.26
N SER A 267 2.35 -28.13 -9.08
CA SER A 267 1.59 -28.00 -7.82
C SER A 267 0.75 -26.73 -7.72
N ARG A 268 0.94 -25.77 -8.64
CA ARG A 268 0.26 -24.47 -8.70
C ARG A 268 0.44 -23.56 -7.46
N ASP A 269 1.42 -23.86 -6.64
CA ASP A 269 1.79 -23.16 -5.42
C ASP A 269 3.01 -22.27 -5.57
N ASN A 270 3.63 -22.25 -6.77
CA ASN A 270 4.83 -21.49 -7.07
C ASN A 270 4.90 -21.09 -8.55
N VAL A 271 5.88 -20.28 -8.89
CA VAL A 271 6.21 -19.88 -10.26
C VAL A 271 7.43 -20.66 -10.76
N ARG A 272 7.44 -21.06 -12.04
CA ARG A 272 8.59 -21.70 -12.66
C ARG A 272 9.72 -20.69 -12.83
N ARG A 273 10.92 -21.07 -12.38
CA ARG A 273 12.14 -20.27 -12.55
C ARG A 273 12.76 -20.59 -13.90
N GLU A 274 12.23 -19.97 -14.93
CA GLU A 274 12.71 -20.02 -16.31
C GLU A 274 13.39 -18.67 -16.65
N GLU A 275 14.03 -18.54 -17.81
CA GLU A 275 14.76 -17.34 -18.27
C GLU A 275 13.92 -16.06 -18.11
N ALA A 276 12.65 -16.10 -18.51
CA ALA A 276 11.73 -14.95 -18.36
C ALA A 276 11.54 -14.49 -16.90
N PHE A 277 11.59 -15.42 -15.94
CA PHE A 277 11.54 -15.10 -14.52
C PHE A 277 12.79 -14.38 -14.05
N ASP A 278 13.97 -14.85 -14.46
CA ASP A 278 15.25 -14.25 -14.09
C ASP A 278 15.41 -12.86 -14.72
N ASP A 279 15.02 -12.68 -15.98
CA ASP A 279 15.02 -11.39 -16.67
C ASP A 279 14.13 -10.35 -15.98
N LEU A 280 12.92 -10.74 -15.60
CA LEU A 280 11.97 -9.87 -14.90
C LEU A 280 12.49 -9.47 -13.52
N LEU A 281 13.14 -10.40 -12.78
CA LEU A 281 13.78 -10.08 -11.50
C LEU A 281 14.98 -9.13 -11.68
N ALA A 282 15.80 -9.34 -12.70
CA ALA A 282 16.92 -8.45 -13.00
C ALA A 282 16.44 -7.02 -13.32
N ARG A 283 15.35 -6.89 -14.09
CA ARG A 283 14.70 -5.60 -14.39
C ARG A 283 14.13 -4.96 -13.13
N ALA A 284 13.44 -5.72 -12.29
CA ALA A 284 12.91 -5.22 -11.00
C ALA A 284 14.05 -4.69 -10.11
N GLY A 285 15.16 -5.42 -10.00
CA GLY A 285 16.34 -5.00 -9.27
C GLY A 285 16.98 -3.73 -9.84
N ALA A 286 17.02 -3.58 -11.18
CA ALA A 286 17.51 -2.36 -11.82
C ALA A 286 16.60 -1.15 -11.54
N LEU A 287 15.28 -1.35 -11.60
CA LEU A 287 14.28 -0.34 -11.29
C LEU A 287 14.39 0.12 -9.83
N ALA A 288 14.55 -0.82 -8.89
CA ALA A 288 14.71 -0.55 -7.47
C ALA A 288 15.98 0.29 -7.17
N ARG A 289 17.10 -0.01 -7.84
CA ARG A 289 18.36 0.71 -7.60
C ARG A 289 18.43 2.07 -8.26
N ARG A 290 17.81 2.25 -9.45
CA ARG A 290 17.98 3.45 -10.26
C ARG A 290 16.82 4.44 -10.13
N ALA A 291 15.60 3.96 -10.30
CA ALA A 291 14.42 4.82 -10.37
C ALA A 291 13.81 5.12 -9.01
N LEU A 292 13.73 4.12 -8.13
CA LEU A 292 13.02 4.28 -6.86
C LEU A 292 13.65 5.33 -5.93
N PRO A 293 14.98 5.40 -5.69
CA PRO A 293 15.54 6.45 -4.83
C PRO A 293 15.34 7.86 -5.38
N ALA A 294 15.30 8.01 -6.70
CA ALA A 294 15.01 9.29 -7.34
C ALA A 294 13.54 9.69 -7.13
N ALA A 295 12.62 8.73 -7.29
CA ALA A 295 11.19 8.95 -7.07
C ALA A 295 10.89 9.29 -5.59
N VAL A 296 11.52 8.59 -4.64
CA VAL A 296 11.41 8.90 -3.19
C VAL A 296 11.90 10.32 -2.90
N ALA A 297 13.05 10.73 -3.45
CA ALA A 297 13.60 12.07 -3.22
C ALA A 297 12.70 13.17 -3.77
N GLU A 298 12.13 12.99 -4.96
CA GLU A 298 11.23 13.97 -5.56
C GLU A 298 9.88 14.02 -4.83
N ALA A 299 9.30 12.86 -4.50
CA ALA A 299 8.07 12.81 -3.72
C ALA A 299 8.25 13.44 -2.32
N LEU A 300 9.38 13.20 -1.65
CA LEU A 300 9.71 13.79 -0.37
C LEU A 300 9.85 15.32 -0.46
N ARG A 301 10.45 15.83 -1.54
CA ARG A 301 10.55 17.28 -1.80
C ARG A 301 9.17 17.92 -1.90
N VAL A 302 8.27 17.31 -2.70
CA VAL A 302 6.92 17.82 -2.89
C VAL A 302 6.14 17.75 -1.58
N ALA A 303 6.14 16.61 -0.90
CA ALA A 303 5.43 16.42 0.36
C ALA A 303 5.93 17.36 1.47
N ALA A 304 7.24 17.64 1.55
CA ALA A 304 7.79 18.61 2.50
C ALA A 304 7.25 20.03 2.27
N GLN A 305 7.09 20.45 1.00
CA GLN A 305 6.49 21.73 0.66
C GLN A 305 5.00 21.81 1.01
N GLU A 306 4.25 20.73 0.72
CA GLU A 306 2.83 20.64 1.04
C GLU A 306 2.59 20.70 2.55
N VAL A 307 3.32 19.93 3.34
CA VAL A 307 3.23 19.95 4.82
C VAL A 307 3.55 21.33 5.38
N ALA A 308 4.58 22.00 4.89
CA ALA A 308 4.95 23.34 5.33
C ALA A 308 3.88 24.42 5.00
N THR A 309 2.88 24.08 4.18
CA THR A 309 1.74 24.94 3.84
C THR A 309 0.40 24.43 4.39
N GLY A 310 0.44 23.48 5.32
CA GLY A 310 -0.74 22.92 5.99
C GLY A 310 -1.30 21.65 5.36
N GLY A 311 -0.57 21.00 4.43
CA GLY A 311 -0.95 19.72 3.86
C GLY A 311 -0.87 18.56 4.84
N ALA A 312 -1.43 17.40 4.44
CA ALA A 312 -1.47 16.19 5.26
C ALA A 312 -0.06 15.65 5.57
N PHE A 313 0.22 15.37 6.83
CA PHE A 313 1.54 14.99 7.30
C PHE A 313 1.87 13.49 7.06
N ALA A 314 0.85 12.64 7.01
CA ALA A 314 1.02 11.19 6.93
C ALA A 314 1.86 10.71 5.74
N HIS A 315 1.60 11.26 4.55
CA HIS A 315 2.35 10.91 3.34
C HIS A 315 3.82 11.35 3.41
N TYR A 316 4.09 12.55 3.91
CA TYR A 316 5.45 13.02 4.14
C TYR A 316 6.21 12.11 5.12
N LEU A 317 5.57 11.73 6.23
CA LEU A 317 6.16 10.84 7.21
C LEU A 317 6.50 9.47 6.61
N ALA A 318 5.57 8.89 5.85
CA ALA A 318 5.80 7.64 5.13
C ALA A 318 7.04 7.69 4.22
N LEU A 319 7.18 8.77 3.45
CA LEU A 319 8.33 9.00 2.58
C LEU A 319 9.63 9.22 3.36
N LEU A 320 9.58 9.94 4.47
CA LEU A 320 10.74 10.21 5.33
C LEU A 320 11.26 8.91 5.96
N VAL A 321 10.36 8.05 6.43
CA VAL A 321 10.69 6.71 6.94
C VAL A 321 11.30 5.86 5.84
N ALA A 322 10.68 5.81 4.65
CA ALA A 322 11.23 5.09 3.50
C ALA A 322 12.64 5.56 3.13
N ALA A 323 12.88 6.89 3.17
CA ALA A 323 14.17 7.51 2.86
C ALA A 323 15.28 7.21 3.89
N ALA A 324 14.95 6.56 5.00
CA ALA A 324 15.91 6.12 6.02
C ALA A 324 16.45 4.71 5.79
N HIS A 325 15.78 3.90 4.97
CA HIS A 325 16.04 2.46 4.81
C HIS A 325 16.48 2.11 3.37
N GLU A 326 17.34 1.12 3.25
CA GLU A 326 17.72 0.55 1.94
C GLU A 326 16.50 -0.12 1.28
N PRO A 327 16.41 -0.10 -0.06
CA PRO A 327 17.30 0.55 -1.03
C PRO A 327 16.96 2.04 -1.29
N CYS A 328 16.01 2.63 -0.54
CA CYS A 328 15.52 3.99 -0.74
C CYS A 328 16.33 5.05 0.01
N ARG A 329 17.37 4.64 0.74
CA ARG A 329 18.14 5.53 1.62
C ARG A 329 18.67 6.76 0.89
N LEU A 330 18.35 7.95 1.40
CA LEU A 330 18.79 9.22 0.86
C LEU A 330 19.88 9.85 1.71
N SER A 331 20.83 10.50 1.04
CA SER A 331 21.84 11.36 1.65
C SER A 331 21.25 12.71 2.09
N ALA A 332 21.93 13.39 3.00
CA ALA A 332 21.45 14.64 3.62
C ALA A 332 21.12 15.78 2.62
N ASP A 333 21.75 15.79 1.46
CA ASP A 333 21.47 16.75 0.38
C ASP A 333 20.20 16.43 -0.43
N ARG A 334 19.60 15.27 -0.20
CA ARG A 334 18.36 14.81 -0.85
C ARG A 334 17.20 14.62 0.12
N VAL A 335 17.43 14.66 1.43
CA VAL A 335 16.36 14.62 2.43
C VAL A 335 15.78 16.02 2.61
N TRP A 336 14.56 16.24 2.15
CA TRP A 336 13.84 17.50 2.29
C TRP A 336 13.07 17.57 3.60
N LEU A 337 13.21 18.69 4.30
CA LEU A 337 12.59 18.98 5.58
C LEU A 337 11.63 20.18 5.44
N PRO A 338 10.39 20.09 5.95
CA PRO A 338 9.47 21.22 5.99
C PRO A 338 9.96 22.22 7.03
N LEU A 339 9.77 23.51 6.76
CA LEU A 339 10.12 24.60 7.68
C LEU A 339 8.85 25.14 8.36
N ALA A 340 8.96 25.39 9.65
CA ALA A 340 7.88 26.01 10.43
C ALA A 340 7.57 27.42 9.88
N SER A 341 8.60 28.17 9.46
CA SER A 341 8.45 29.49 8.82
C SER A 341 9.33 29.60 7.58
N ALA A 342 8.89 30.37 6.61
CA ALA A 342 9.59 30.52 5.34
C ALA A 342 10.91 31.30 5.52
N VAL A 343 12.04 30.68 5.11
CA VAL A 343 13.35 31.31 5.09
C VAL A 343 13.65 31.78 3.67
N LYS A 344 13.78 33.07 3.45
CA LYS A 344 13.99 33.67 2.11
C LYS A 344 12.98 33.17 1.05
N GLY A 345 11.73 33.04 1.46
CA GLY A 345 10.64 32.54 0.61
C GLY A 345 10.55 31.03 0.45
N GLN A 346 11.52 30.24 0.96
CA GLN A 346 11.49 28.79 0.91
C GLN A 346 10.80 28.21 2.13
N ARG A 347 9.84 27.31 1.93
CA ARG A 347 9.10 26.62 2.98
C ARG A 347 9.61 25.19 3.24
N ALA A 348 10.50 24.69 2.40
CA ALA A 348 11.20 23.43 2.62
C ALA A 348 12.67 23.57 2.16
N MET A 349 13.57 22.88 2.82
CA MET A 349 15.00 22.86 2.49
C MET A 349 15.54 21.44 2.66
N THR A 350 16.64 21.13 1.97
CA THR A 350 17.36 19.90 2.24
C THR A 350 17.98 19.94 3.64
N HIS A 351 18.15 18.79 4.27
CA HIS A 351 18.84 18.70 5.56
C HIS A 351 20.23 19.35 5.48
N ALA A 352 20.98 19.13 4.38
CA ALA A 352 22.29 19.73 4.17
C ALA A 352 22.23 21.27 4.18
N ASP A 353 21.21 21.87 3.60
CA ASP A 353 21.03 23.34 3.59
C ASP A 353 20.60 23.89 4.94
N VAL A 354 19.76 23.15 5.68
CA VAL A 354 19.43 23.46 7.07
C VAL A 354 20.70 23.45 7.94
N ALA A 355 21.52 22.40 7.81
CA ALA A 355 22.76 22.25 8.57
C ALA A 355 23.78 23.36 8.25
N LYS A 356 23.90 23.81 6.98
CA LYS A 356 24.77 24.94 6.59
C LYS A 356 24.36 26.26 7.22
N ARG A 357 23.06 26.46 7.48
CA ARG A 357 22.50 27.67 8.09
C ARG A 357 22.44 27.58 9.61
N THR A 358 22.74 26.43 10.19
CA THR A 358 22.85 26.21 11.63
C THR A 358 24.28 26.50 12.07
N PRO A 359 24.54 27.26 13.16
CA PRO A 359 25.87 27.51 13.64
C PRO A 359 26.62 26.19 13.95
N ARG A 360 27.94 26.22 13.76
CA ARG A 360 28.76 25.00 13.92
C ARG A 360 28.59 24.40 15.32
N ARG A 361 28.24 23.13 15.39
CA ARG A 361 27.94 22.35 16.58
C ARG A 361 26.67 22.80 17.35
N ALA A 362 25.91 23.72 16.84
CA ALA A 362 24.60 24.04 17.42
C ALA A 362 23.55 22.99 17.01
N PRO A 363 22.50 22.81 17.81
CA PRO A 363 21.39 21.95 17.43
C PRO A 363 20.59 22.54 16.26
N ILE A 364 20.03 21.66 15.43
CA ILE A 364 18.98 22.05 14.49
C ILE A 364 17.73 22.35 15.32
N LEU A 365 17.17 23.53 15.14
CA LEU A 365 15.94 23.94 15.84
C LEU A 365 14.72 23.31 15.19
N THR A 366 13.80 22.84 16.03
CA THR A 366 12.54 22.24 15.63
C THR A 366 11.35 22.93 16.29
N SER A 367 10.18 22.85 15.67
CA SER A 367 8.93 23.30 16.26
C SER A 367 7.79 22.41 15.76
N THR A 368 6.75 22.24 16.56
CA THR A 368 5.54 21.51 16.16
C THR A 368 4.62 22.34 15.27
N GLU A 369 4.79 23.66 15.26
CA GLU A 369 3.94 24.60 14.53
C GLU A 369 4.71 25.87 14.17
N GLN A 370 4.12 26.69 13.28
CA GLN A 370 4.57 28.06 13.03
C GLN A 370 4.23 28.96 14.23
N SER A 371 5.13 29.87 14.58
CA SER A 371 4.95 30.82 15.65
C SER A 371 5.71 32.12 15.37
N GLN A 372 5.47 33.16 16.15
CA GLN A 372 6.25 34.41 16.06
C GLN A 372 7.74 34.18 16.32
N LEU A 373 8.09 33.23 17.18
CA LEU A 373 9.48 32.84 17.43
C LEU A 373 10.11 32.21 16.18
N THR A 374 9.41 31.28 15.51
CA THR A 374 9.91 30.67 14.27
C THR A 374 10.00 31.68 13.12
N ASP A 375 9.08 32.65 13.05
CA ASP A 375 9.12 33.75 12.07
C ASP A 375 10.33 34.67 12.31
N ALA A 376 10.65 34.95 13.58
CA ALA A 376 11.81 35.77 13.93
C ALA A 376 13.13 35.07 13.57
N PHE A 377 13.26 33.76 13.80
CA PHE A 377 14.41 32.98 13.33
C PHE A 377 14.50 32.98 11.80
N ALA A 378 13.38 32.76 11.12
CA ALA A 378 13.33 32.75 9.65
C ALA A 378 13.76 34.08 9.04
N THR A 379 13.33 35.21 9.62
CA THR A 379 13.73 36.58 9.20
C THR A 379 15.26 36.75 9.27
N GLN A 380 15.90 36.13 10.23
CA GLN A 380 17.37 36.14 10.41
C GLN A 380 18.08 35.08 9.53
N GLY A 381 17.32 34.34 8.70
CA GLY A 381 17.87 33.32 7.83
C GLY A 381 18.18 31.98 8.52
N ARG A 382 17.78 31.81 9.77
CA ARG A 382 17.95 30.54 10.52
C ARG A 382 16.70 29.68 10.38
N PRO A 383 16.80 28.50 9.77
CA PRO A 383 15.66 27.61 9.61
C PRO A 383 15.27 26.95 10.94
N VAL A 384 13.95 26.80 11.15
CA VAL A 384 13.35 25.94 12.19
C VAL A 384 12.56 24.86 11.48
N VAL A 385 12.89 23.61 11.72
CA VAL A 385 12.26 22.47 11.06
C VAL A 385 10.90 22.20 11.69
N LEU A 386 9.87 22.02 10.87
CA LEU A 386 8.54 21.62 11.32
C LEU A 386 8.52 20.13 11.66
N CYS A 387 8.37 19.79 12.93
CA CYS A 387 8.44 18.45 13.46
C CYS A 387 7.22 18.14 14.34
N PRO A 388 6.02 17.93 13.79
CA PRO A 388 4.84 17.59 14.57
C PRO A 388 4.83 16.11 15.04
N HIS A 389 5.79 15.30 14.58
CA HIS A 389 5.91 13.88 14.92
C HIS A 389 7.33 13.50 15.36
N ALA A 390 7.43 12.59 16.34
CA ALA A 390 8.71 12.17 16.92
C ALA A 390 9.69 11.57 15.90
N ASP A 391 9.19 10.85 14.89
CA ASP A 391 10.03 10.23 13.85
C ASP A 391 10.77 11.28 13.00
N VAL A 392 10.19 12.45 12.79
CA VAL A 392 10.88 13.56 12.12
C VAL A 392 12.06 14.06 12.97
N VAL A 393 11.81 14.25 14.25
CA VAL A 393 12.86 14.67 15.21
C VAL A 393 13.99 13.64 15.21
N HIS A 394 13.63 12.35 15.30
CA HIS A 394 14.60 11.25 15.30
C HIS A 394 15.43 11.23 14.01
N ARG A 395 14.79 11.35 12.84
CA ARG A 395 15.49 11.35 11.56
C ARG A 395 16.41 12.56 11.39
N VAL A 396 15.99 13.75 11.82
CA VAL A 396 16.84 14.95 11.79
C VAL A 396 18.06 14.77 12.71
N ALA A 397 17.86 14.18 13.90
CA ALA A 397 18.94 13.90 14.83
C ALA A 397 19.96 12.89 14.27
N GLU A 398 19.50 11.82 13.61
CA GLU A 398 20.38 10.86 12.93
C GLU A 398 21.26 11.51 11.85
N LEU A 399 20.68 12.43 11.07
CA LEU A 399 21.41 13.15 10.02
C LEU A 399 22.33 14.25 10.57
N HIS A 400 22.14 14.67 11.84
CA HIS A 400 22.91 15.75 12.48
C HIS A 400 23.57 15.30 13.80
N PRO A 401 24.40 14.25 13.80
CA PRO A 401 24.86 13.60 15.05
C PRO A 401 25.81 14.48 15.89
N LYS A 402 26.40 15.53 15.31
CA LYS A 402 27.36 16.39 16.02
C LYS A 402 26.73 17.58 16.75
N GLY A 403 25.54 18.00 16.32
CA GLY A 403 24.84 19.16 16.90
C GLY A 403 23.59 18.79 17.63
N GLY A 404 22.96 17.67 17.25
CA GLY A 404 21.67 17.25 17.80
C GLY A 404 20.49 18.09 17.31
N VAL A 405 19.37 17.96 18.01
CA VAL A 405 18.10 18.64 17.73
C VAL A 405 17.57 19.24 19.01
N GLU A 406 16.98 20.42 18.94
CA GLU A 406 16.39 21.12 20.09
C GLU A 406 15.08 21.80 19.68
N ALA A 407 14.05 21.70 20.53
CA ALA A 407 12.84 22.47 20.31
C ALA A 407 13.10 23.98 20.51
N ALA A 408 12.70 24.79 19.54
CA ALA A 408 13.03 26.23 19.54
C ALA A 408 12.55 26.96 20.80
N TYR A 409 11.39 26.56 21.33
CA TYR A 409 10.77 27.19 22.50
C TYR A 409 11.25 26.65 23.86
N GLU A 410 12.17 25.68 23.91
CA GLU A 410 12.71 25.20 25.19
C GLU A 410 13.62 26.21 25.85
N ARG A 411 14.45 26.91 25.08
CA ARG A 411 15.45 27.85 25.57
C ARG A 411 15.41 29.22 24.93
N HIS A 412 14.60 29.40 23.87
CA HIS A 412 14.59 30.65 23.13
C HIS A 412 13.29 31.39 23.38
N TYR A 413 13.42 32.70 23.59
CA TYR A 413 12.30 33.60 23.89
C TYR A 413 12.40 34.85 23.05
N LEU A 414 11.24 35.33 22.54
CA LEU A 414 11.14 36.64 21.96
C LEU A 414 11.15 37.69 23.04
N VAL A 415 12.02 38.66 22.89
CA VAL A 415 12.14 39.77 23.83
C VAL A 415 11.99 41.10 23.09
N GLU A 416 11.29 42.01 23.72
CA GLU A 416 11.20 43.42 23.34
C GLU A 416 11.78 44.24 24.51
N GLU A 417 12.94 44.86 24.28
CA GLU A 417 13.56 45.71 25.29
C GLU A 417 12.67 46.89 25.61
N ALA A 418 12.47 47.16 26.90
CA ALA A 418 11.73 48.35 27.33
C ALA A 418 12.50 49.62 26.95
N LEU A 419 11.83 50.61 26.38
CA LEU A 419 12.40 51.89 26.10
C LEU A 419 12.69 52.63 27.42
N ALA A 420 13.75 53.46 27.45
CA ALA A 420 14.15 54.20 28.66
C ALA A 420 13.01 55.02 29.25
N GLY A 421 12.10 55.56 28.44
CA GLY A 421 10.93 56.29 28.89
C GLY A 421 9.78 55.46 29.46
N GLU A 422 9.83 54.11 29.26
CA GLU A 422 8.82 53.17 29.80
C GLU A 422 9.25 52.63 31.19
N VAL A 423 10.52 52.76 31.53
CA VAL A 423 11.07 52.26 32.79
C VAL A 423 11.03 53.40 33.85
N SER A 424 10.45 53.09 35.01
CA SER A 424 10.41 54.08 36.13
C SER A 424 11.81 54.43 36.59
N GLY A 425 11.96 55.58 37.26
CA GLY A 425 13.23 55.99 37.85
C GLY A 425 13.80 54.95 38.84
N LEU A 426 12.92 54.27 39.58
CA LEU A 426 13.30 53.19 40.47
C LEU A 426 13.80 51.96 39.63
N GLY A 427 13.16 51.67 38.53
CA GLY A 427 13.60 50.58 37.62
C GLY A 427 14.99 50.88 37.03
N LEU A 428 15.26 52.08 36.59
CA LEU A 428 16.58 52.47 36.10
C LEU A 428 17.67 52.33 37.20
N ALA A 429 17.34 52.78 38.43
CA ALA A 429 18.24 52.60 39.56
C ALA A 429 18.52 51.13 39.91
N LEU A 430 17.49 50.26 39.81
CA LEU A 430 17.64 48.81 39.97
C LEU A 430 18.57 48.21 38.91
N VAL A 431 18.41 48.55 37.67
CA VAL A 431 19.28 48.08 36.58
C VAL A 431 20.74 48.48 36.84
N ALA A 432 20.98 49.74 37.22
CA ALA A 432 22.31 50.25 37.52
C ALA A 432 22.94 49.49 38.69
N GLU A 433 22.17 49.22 39.77
CA GLU A 433 22.67 48.51 40.96
C GLU A 433 22.95 47.02 40.64
N VAL A 434 22.08 46.37 39.91
CA VAL A 434 22.31 44.97 39.47
C VAL A 434 23.56 44.90 38.57
N GLN A 435 23.74 45.84 37.65
CA GLN A 435 24.94 45.88 36.80
C GLN A 435 26.22 46.13 37.62
N ARG A 436 26.16 46.97 38.64
CA ARG A 436 27.25 47.20 39.56
C ARG A 436 27.59 45.95 40.35
N CYS A 437 26.61 45.23 40.91
CA CYS A 437 26.80 44.01 41.65
C CYS A 437 27.44 42.90 40.78
N ILE A 438 26.98 42.74 39.53
CA ILE A 438 27.54 41.79 38.59
C ILE A 438 29.01 42.13 38.26
N ALA A 439 29.31 43.39 38.04
CA ALA A 439 30.68 43.85 37.79
C ALA A 439 31.62 43.55 38.99
N VAL A 440 31.13 43.78 40.23
CA VAL A 440 31.88 43.49 41.46
C VAL A 440 32.10 41.98 41.59
N ALA A 441 31.15 41.16 41.19
CA ALA A 441 31.26 39.70 41.24
C ALA A 441 32.20 39.14 40.13
N GLY A 442 32.73 39.97 39.24
CA GLY A 442 33.61 39.55 38.17
C GLY A 442 32.95 38.75 37.02
N THR A 443 31.63 38.77 36.98
CA THR A 443 30.86 38.06 35.95
C THR A 443 30.84 38.90 34.68
N LYS A 444 31.11 38.28 33.53
CA LYS A 444 31.06 38.93 32.19
C LYS A 444 29.63 39.01 31.70
N VAL A 445 28.93 40.07 32.06
CA VAL A 445 27.63 40.44 31.52
C VAL A 445 27.78 41.78 30.77
N GLU A 446 27.41 41.80 29.52
CA GLU A 446 27.53 43.00 28.68
C GLU A 446 26.56 44.11 29.13
N ARG A 447 25.33 43.71 29.45
CA ARG A 447 24.27 44.64 29.74
C ARG A 447 23.16 44.04 30.59
N VAL A 448 22.56 44.87 31.43
CA VAL A 448 21.33 44.56 32.17
C VAL A 448 20.23 45.48 31.63
N THR A 449 19.06 44.93 31.35
CA THR A 449 17.93 45.72 30.81
C THR A 449 16.59 45.10 31.25
N PHE A 450 15.53 45.90 31.24
CA PHE A 450 14.18 45.38 31.32
C PHE A 450 13.71 45.00 29.91
N ALA A 451 12.99 43.90 29.84
CA ALA A 451 12.40 43.42 28.61
C ALA A 451 11.03 42.80 28.86
N ARG A 452 10.14 42.94 27.87
CA ARG A 452 8.92 42.14 27.76
C ARG A 452 9.29 40.84 27.08
N VAL A 453 8.87 39.71 27.64
CA VAL A 453 9.17 38.39 27.13
C VAL A 453 7.85 37.70 26.76
N GLN A 454 7.79 37.11 25.57
CA GLN A 454 6.67 36.27 25.20
C GLN A 454 6.88 34.88 25.79
N GLY A 455 5.90 34.41 26.58
CA GLY A 455 5.93 33.13 27.28
C GLY A 455 6.24 33.29 28.79
N ALA A 456 6.18 32.15 29.50
CA ALA A 456 6.46 32.10 30.91
C ALA A 456 7.95 31.82 31.15
N LEU A 457 8.66 32.77 31.71
CA LEU A 457 10.04 32.53 32.19
C LEU A 457 10.04 31.80 33.54
N PRO A 458 11.04 30.93 33.78
CA PRO A 458 11.17 30.22 35.06
C PRO A 458 11.49 31.17 36.23
N HIS A 459 12.09 32.33 35.96
CA HIS A 459 12.49 33.33 36.96
C HIS A 459 12.34 34.76 36.41
N HIS A 460 12.17 35.73 37.31
CA HIS A 460 12.08 37.14 36.97
C HIS A 460 13.44 37.77 36.57
N LEU A 461 14.53 37.18 36.98
CA LEU A 461 15.88 37.56 36.59
C LEU A 461 16.56 36.34 35.93
N VAL A 462 16.95 36.49 34.70
CA VAL A 462 17.55 35.40 33.90
C VAL A 462 18.84 35.86 33.24
N LEU A 463 19.81 34.98 33.19
CA LEU A 463 20.98 35.15 32.35
C LEU A 463 20.71 34.56 30.97
N ALA A 464 20.95 35.36 29.95
CA ALA A 464 20.64 34.93 28.60
C ALA A 464 21.71 35.39 27.61
N ARG A 465 21.89 34.61 26.54
CA ARG A 465 22.62 35.06 25.34
C ARG A 465 21.63 35.60 24.32
N ALA A 466 22.00 36.66 23.65
CA ALA A 466 21.23 37.22 22.55
C ALA A 466 21.92 36.88 21.20
N PRO A 467 21.84 35.65 20.73
CA PRO A 467 22.52 35.22 19.52
C PRO A 467 21.93 35.89 18.26
N ILE A 468 20.71 36.37 18.35
CA ILE A 468 19.95 37.00 17.28
C ILE A 468 19.16 38.16 17.86
N ARG A 469 19.09 39.27 17.13
CA ARG A 469 18.33 40.45 17.56
C ARG A 469 16.86 40.11 17.86
N GLY A 470 16.38 40.43 19.04
CA GLY A 470 15.00 40.19 19.47
C GLY A 470 14.75 38.75 19.98
N ILE A 471 15.74 37.88 20.01
CA ILE A 471 15.66 36.54 20.56
C ILE A 471 16.75 36.35 21.64
N VAL A 472 16.36 35.88 22.78
CA VAL A 472 17.30 35.45 23.84
C VAL A 472 17.24 33.96 24.04
N SER A 473 18.39 33.38 24.34
CA SER A 473 18.54 31.96 24.68
C SER A 473 18.97 31.91 26.15
N LEU A 474 18.24 31.19 27.00
CA LEU A 474 18.60 30.94 28.39
C LEU A 474 19.82 30.04 28.48
N GLU A 475 20.72 30.34 29.40
CA GLU A 475 21.87 29.48 29.78
C GLU A 475 21.51 28.45 30.84
#